data_8ed16443749ba8ade4a3734ca2e7baaa
#
_entry.id   8ed16443749ba8ade4a3734ca2e7baaa
#
_cell.length_a   1.000
_cell.length_b   1.000
_cell.length_c   1.000
_cell.angle_alpha   90.00
_cell.angle_beta   90.00
_cell.angle_gamma   90.00
#
_symmetry.space_group_name_H-M   'P 1'
#
loop_
_entity.id
_entity.type
_entity.pdbx_description
1 polymer ?
#
loop_
_entity_poly.entity_id
_entity_poly.type
_entity_poly.pdbx_seq_one_letter_code
_entity_poly.pdbx_strand_id
1 'polypeptide(L)'
;MLGTKDFIAKAKVMRNTLGGGMRQVGILAAAALVALEEMIDRLSEDHHNARLLSDGLRNLEHVRVQSDVIETNIVIFEIPERDTQELLSLFGDQGLRVSNPYGDKIRMVTHYGISEQDIYDALSVVKSVVESN
;
A
#
# COMPACT_ATOMS: atom_id res chain seq x y z
N MET A 1 -4.01 12.50 -16.29
CA MET A 1 -3.22 13.75 -16.39
C MET A 1 -4.17 14.88 -16.77
N LEU A 2 -4.14 15.97 -16.04
CA LEU A 2 -4.97 17.18 -16.26
C LEU A 2 -4.05 18.38 -16.54
N GLY A 3 -4.52 19.34 -17.34
CA GLY A 3 -3.74 20.54 -17.66
C GLY A 3 -4.44 21.42 -18.70
N THR A 4 -3.75 22.49 -19.13
CA THR A 4 -4.24 23.37 -20.19
C THR A 4 -4.40 22.64 -21.51
N LYS A 5 -5.20 23.20 -22.44
CA LYS A 5 -5.40 22.58 -23.77
C LYS A 5 -4.08 22.33 -24.50
N ASP A 6 -3.17 23.32 -24.46
CA ASP A 6 -1.86 23.21 -25.14
C ASP A 6 -0.98 22.16 -24.51
N PHE A 7 -0.96 22.09 -23.17
CA PHE A 7 -0.23 21.04 -22.45
C PHE A 7 -0.77 19.65 -22.82
N ILE A 8 -2.10 19.46 -22.79
CA ILE A 8 -2.71 18.17 -23.12
C ILE A 8 -2.47 17.79 -24.59
N ALA A 9 -2.49 18.76 -25.53
CA ALA A 9 -2.15 18.49 -26.93
C ALA A 9 -0.73 17.95 -27.08
N LYS A 10 0.26 18.59 -26.46
CA LYS A 10 1.67 18.13 -26.43
C LYS A 10 1.80 16.77 -25.73
N ALA A 11 1.14 16.57 -24.60
CA ALA A 11 1.16 15.31 -23.84
C ALA A 11 0.62 14.13 -24.67
N LYS A 12 -0.43 14.35 -25.48
CA LYS A 12 -0.96 13.31 -26.40
C LYS A 12 0.06 12.88 -27.45
N VAL A 13 0.79 13.83 -28.04
CA VAL A 13 1.86 13.52 -29.00
C VAL A 13 2.96 12.71 -28.30
N MET A 14 3.42 13.19 -27.15
CA MET A 14 4.48 12.53 -26.38
C MET A 14 4.07 11.11 -25.94
N ARG A 15 2.81 10.94 -25.51
CA ARG A 15 2.27 9.61 -25.17
C ARG A 15 2.45 8.62 -26.33
N ASN A 16 2.12 9.02 -27.56
CA ASN A 16 2.25 8.16 -28.74
C ASN A 16 3.74 7.88 -29.06
N THR A 17 4.59 8.88 -28.95
CA THR A 17 6.05 8.76 -29.18
C THR A 17 6.68 7.77 -28.20
N LEU A 18 6.22 7.76 -26.94
CA LEU A 18 6.71 6.87 -25.89
C LEU A 18 6.01 5.49 -25.85
N GLY A 19 5.22 5.16 -26.87
CA GLY A 19 4.53 3.86 -26.96
C GLY A 19 3.28 3.74 -26.09
N GLY A 20 2.81 4.83 -25.45
CA GLY A 20 1.62 4.84 -24.59
C GLY A 20 0.28 4.98 -25.33
N GLY A 21 0.28 4.89 -26.66
CA GLY A 21 -0.90 4.93 -27.51
C GLY A 21 -1.58 3.56 -27.60
N MET A 22 -2.36 3.19 -26.58
CA MET A 22 -3.08 1.91 -26.56
C MET A 22 -4.35 1.94 -27.44
N ARG A 23 -4.53 0.86 -28.20
CA ARG A 23 -5.83 0.55 -28.85
C ARG A 23 -6.75 -0.15 -27.83
N GLN A 24 -8.05 -0.09 -28.04
CA GLN A 24 -9.06 -0.75 -27.21
C GLN A 24 -8.90 -0.43 -25.70
N VAL A 25 -8.50 0.78 -25.38
CA VAL A 25 -8.28 1.25 -24.00
C VAL A 25 -9.57 1.30 -23.16
N GLY A 26 -10.73 1.09 -23.77
CA GLY A 26 -12.03 1.08 -23.10
C GLY A 26 -12.10 0.16 -21.88
N ILE A 27 -11.40 -0.98 -21.87
CA ILE A 27 -11.35 -1.90 -20.74
C ILE A 27 -10.74 -1.20 -19.53
N LEU A 28 -9.59 -0.54 -19.71
CA LEU A 28 -8.92 0.22 -18.63
C LEU A 28 -9.70 1.49 -18.26
N ALA A 29 -10.31 2.16 -19.24
CA ALA A 29 -11.10 3.37 -19.01
C ALA A 29 -12.38 3.06 -18.22
N ALA A 30 -13.04 1.92 -18.47
CA ALA A 30 -14.21 1.48 -17.71
C ALA A 30 -13.85 1.27 -16.23
N ALA A 31 -12.77 0.58 -15.92
CA ALA A 31 -12.30 0.41 -14.55
C ALA A 31 -11.96 1.77 -13.89
N ALA A 32 -11.35 2.69 -14.66
CA ALA A 32 -11.05 4.03 -14.15
C ALA A 32 -12.31 4.87 -13.88
N LEU A 33 -13.39 4.71 -14.66
CA LEU A 33 -14.66 5.36 -14.40
C LEU A 33 -15.28 4.87 -13.08
N VAL A 34 -15.35 3.56 -12.87
CA VAL A 34 -15.81 2.98 -11.60
C VAL A 34 -14.97 3.51 -10.43
N ALA A 35 -13.66 3.56 -10.58
CA ALA A 35 -12.78 4.10 -9.54
C ALA A 35 -13.08 5.57 -9.21
N LEU A 36 -13.39 6.40 -10.21
CA LEU A 36 -13.70 7.81 -10.01
C LEU A 36 -15.12 8.07 -9.49
N GLU A 37 -16.07 7.24 -9.85
CA GLU A 37 -17.48 7.44 -9.52
C GLU A 37 -17.88 6.76 -8.20
N GLU A 38 -17.26 5.62 -7.86
CA GLU A 38 -17.71 4.78 -6.75
C GLU A 38 -16.64 4.60 -5.65
N MET A 39 -15.33 4.78 -5.97
CA MET A 39 -14.28 4.39 -5.04
C MET A 39 -13.64 5.54 -4.25
N ILE A 40 -13.89 6.80 -4.64
CA ILE A 40 -13.23 7.95 -3.99
C ILE A 40 -13.70 8.10 -2.54
N ASP A 41 -15.01 8.06 -2.30
CA ASP A 41 -15.56 8.28 -0.96
C ASP A 41 -15.14 7.20 0.04
N ARG A 42 -14.96 5.96 -0.45
CA ARG A 42 -14.52 4.85 0.39
C ARG A 42 -13.02 4.84 0.71
N LEU A 43 -12.19 5.70 0.11
CA LEU A 43 -10.77 5.81 0.47
C LEU A 43 -10.57 6.15 1.95
N SER A 44 -11.57 6.74 2.60
CA SER A 44 -11.58 6.98 4.04
C SER A 44 -11.43 5.69 4.85
N GLU A 45 -11.96 4.55 4.37
CA GLU A 45 -11.81 3.23 4.99
C GLU A 45 -10.36 2.75 4.92
N ASP A 46 -9.74 2.86 3.73
CA ASP A 46 -8.34 2.47 3.54
C ASP A 46 -7.41 3.29 4.44
N HIS A 47 -7.68 4.59 4.57
CA HIS A 47 -6.92 5.49 5.45
C HIS A 47 -7.15 5.20 6.93
N HIS A 48 -8.38 4.82 7.31
CA HIS A 48 -8.68 4.40 8.67
C HIS A 48 -7.91 3.12 9.03
N ASN A 49 -7.98 2.10 8.18
CA ASN A 49 -7.28 0.84 8.35
C ASN A 49 -5.76 1.01 8.40
N ALA A 50 -5.21 1.92 7.59
CA ALA A 50 -3.78 2.23 7.64
C ALA A 50 -3.36 2.88 8.96
N ARG A 51 -4.18 3.78 9.52
CA ARG A 51 -3.93 4.37 10.84
C ARG A 51 -4.02 3.32 11.93
N LEU A 52 -5.07 2.48 11.91
CA LEU A 52 -5.25 1.38 12.87
C LEU A 52 -4.04 0.44 12.86
N LEU A 53 -3.58 0.06 11.66
CA LEU A 53 -2.37 -0.76 11.49
C LEU A 53 -1.14 -0.09 12.08
N SER A 54 -0.92 1.18 11.73
CA SER A 54 0.22 1.95 12.22
C SER A 54 0.25 2.07 13.74
N ASP A 55 -0.90 2.37 14.34
CA ASP A 55 -1.03 2.52 15.78
C ASP A 55 -0.81 1.17 16.50
N GLY A 56 -1.32 0.09 15.93
CA GLY A 56 -1.06 -1.26 16.42
C GLY A 56 0.42 -1.64 16.35
N LEU A 57 1.08 -1.35 15.22
CA LEU A 57 2.52 -1.62 15.07
C LEU A 57 3.38 -0.83 16.06
N ARG A 58 3.04 0.42 16.37
CA ARG A 58 3.76 1.24 17.35
C ARG A 58 3.70 0.70 18.77
N ASN A 59 2.67 -0.07 19.09
CA ASN A 59 2.50 -0.70 20.40
C ASN A 59 3.30 -2.00 20.54
N LEU A 60 3.93 -2.50 19.46
CA LEU A 60 4.78 -3.67 19.51
C LEU A 60 6.22 -3.28 19.85
N GLU A 61 6.83 -4.00 20.80
CA GLU A 61 8.26 -3.86 21.09
C GLU A 61 9.08 -4.22 19.84
N HIS A 62 10.21 -3.54 19.67
CA HIS A 62 11.14 -3.74 18.54
C HIS A 62 10.59 -3.39 17.15
N VAL A 63 9.40 -2.81 17.02
CA VAL A 63 8.85 -2.31 15.76
C VAL A 63 9.00 -0.79 15.70
N ARG A 64 9.52 -0.28 14.59
CA ARG A 64 9.66 1.17 14.35
C ARG A 64 8.89 1.56 13.10
N VAL A 65 7.80 2.28 13.26
CA VAL A 65 7.06 2.85 12.13
C VAL A 65 7.79 4.10 11.63
N GLN A 66 7.99 4.19 10.31
CA GLN A 66 8.83 5.21 9.69
C GLN A 66 8.27 6.64 9.84
N SER A 67 6.95 6.82 9.81
CA SER A 67 6.32 8.14 9.86
C SER A 67 5.37 8.27 11.06
N ASP A 68 5.38 9.41 11.72
CA ASP A 68 4.45 9.70 12.81
C ASP A 68 3.02 9.93 12.32
N VAL A 69 2.87 10.35 11.06
CA VAL A 69 1.57 10.61 10.43
C VAL A 69 1.39 9.68 9.23
N ILE A 70 0.29 8.95 9.21
CA ILE A 70 -0.12 8.14 8.05
C ILE A 70 -1.16 8.94 7.26
N GLU A 71 -0.75 9.45 6.13
CA GLU A 71 -1.57 10.33 5.28
C GLU A 71 -2.43 9.56 4.28
N THR A 72 -2.00 8.34 3.90
CA THR A 72 -2.67 7.52 2.89
C THR A 72 -2.89 6.09 3.39
N ASN A 73 -2.79 5.15 2.51
CA ASN A 73 -3.00 3.73 2.74
C ASN A 73 -1.69 2.92 2.82
N ILE A 74 -0.54 3.57 2.96
CA ILE A 74 0.77 2.92 3.00
C ILE A 74 1.37 3.08 4.39
N VAL A 75 1.75 1.95 5.01
CA VAL A 75 2.47 1.90 6.27
C VAL A 75 3.84 1.27 6.03
N ILE A 76 4.89 1.98 6.43
CA ILE A 76 6.28 1.50 6.32
C ILE A 76 6.86 1.41 7.72
N PHE A 77 7.45 0.27 8.04
CA PHE A 77 8.08 0.02 9.33
C PHE A 77 9.34 -0.82 9.18
N GLU A 78 10.09 -0.98 10.24
CA GLU A 78 11.25 -1.87 10.34
C GLU A 78 11.21 -2.63 11.66
N ILE A 79 11.89 -3.76 11.68
CA ILE A 79 12.19 -4.54 12.88
C ILE A 79 13.72 -4.57 12.98
N PRO A 80 14.33 -3.68 13.78
CA PRO A 80 15.78 -3.61 13.91
C PRO A 80 16.40 -4.95 14.33
N GLU A 81 17.64 -5.19 13.87
CA GLU A 81 18.43 -6.37 14.23
C GLU A 81 17.89 -7.71 13.67
N ARG A 82 16.85 -7.65 12.82
CA ARG A 82 16.30 -8.83 12.14
C ARG A 82 16.53 -8.73 10.63
N ASP A 83 16.84 -9.84 10.00
CA ASP A 83 16.95 -9.90 8.54
C ASP A 83 15.57 -9.75 7.87
N THR A 84 15.46 -8.77 6.98
CA THR A 84 14.17 -8.44 6.34
C THR A 84 13.68 -9.58 5.44
N GLN A 85 14.58 -10.31 4.76
CA GLN A 85 14.16 -11.41 3.89
C GLN A 85 13.64 -12.58 4.69
N GLU A 86 14.26 -12.88 5.83
CA GLU A 86 13.75 -13.87 6.79
C GLU A 86 12.35 -13.46 7.29
N LEU A 87 12.17 -12.19 7.71
CA LEU A 87 10.89 -11.68 8.17
C LEU A 87 9.78 -11.80 7.10
N LEU A 88 10.10 -11.47 5.84
CA LEU A 88 9.16 -11.62 4.73
C LEU A 88 8.71 -13.09 4.53
N SER A 89 9.64 -14.04 4.70
CA SER A 89 9.33 -15.47 4.65
C SER A 89 8.42 -15.88 5.79
N LEU A 90 8.78 -15.52 7.03
CA LEU A 90 8.00 -15.85 8.23
C LEU A 90 6.57 -15.27 8.18
N PHE A 91 6.41 -14.05 7.70
CA PHE A 91 5.09 -13.45 7.47
C PHE A 91 4.31 -14.21 6.40
N GLY A 92 4.97 -14.57 5.29
CA GLY A 92 4.38 -15.34 4.20
C GLY A 92 3.88 -16.71 4.64
N ASP A 93 4.65 -17.42 5.49
CA ASP A 93 4.28 -18.71 6.05
C ASP A 93 3.04 -18.65 6.94
N GLN A 94 2.75 -17.49 7.54
CA GLN A 94 1.54 -17.21 8.31
C GLN A 94 0.44 -16.52 7.48
N GLY A 95 0.58 -16.48 6.15
CA GLY A 95 -0.42 -15.93 5.24
C GLY A 95 -0.40 -14.41 5.09
N LEU A 96 0.52 -13.69 5.75
CA LEU A 96 0.65 -12.25 5.65
C LEU A 96 1.66 -11.88 4.55
N ARG A 97 1.15 -11.34 3.44
CA ARG A 97 1.98 -10.88 2.31
C ARG A 97 2.33 -9.42 2.43
N VAL A 98 3.60 -9.14 2.60
CA VAL A 98 4.16 -7.80 2.70
C VAL A 98 5.25 -7.59 1.65
N SER A 99 5.76 -6.39 1.48
CA SER A 99 6.82 -6.11 0.52
C SER A 99 7.98 -5.35 1.17
N ASN A 100 9.19 -5.56 0.63
CA ASN A 100 10.36 -4.74 0.97
C ASN A 100 10.54 -3.66 -0.10
N PRO A 101 10.28 -2.39 0.21
CA PRO A 101 10.44 -1.30 -0.75
C PRO A 101 11.91 -0.91 -0.96
N TYR A 102 12.72 -0.94 0.11
CA TYR A 102 14.16 -0.64 0.12
C TYR A 102 14.78 -0.93 1.50
N GLY A 103 16.06 -1.28 1.52
CA GLY A 103 16.82 -1.53 2.76
C GLY A 103 16.10 -2.49 3.71
N ASP A 104 16.08 -2.16 4.98
CA ASP A 104 15.47 -2.96 6.04
C ASP A 104 13.99 -2.62 6.27
N LYS A 105 13.35 -1.96 5.31
CA LYS A 105 11.96 -1.53 5.43
C LYS A 105 10.98 -2.59 4.96
N ILE A 106 9.87 -2.68 5.67
CA ILE A 106 8.71 -3.51 5.34
C ILE A 106 7.56 -2.58 5.03
N ARG A 107 6.84 -2.84 3.95
CA ARG A 107 5.69 -2.05 3.52
C ARG A 107 4.43 -2.89 3.53
N MET A 108 3.41 -2.37 4.18
CA MET A 108 2.04 -2.85 4.12
C MET A 108 1.15 -1.79 3.46
N VAL A 109 0.14 -2.25 2.74
CA VAL A 109 -0.78 -1.38 1.98
C VAL A 109 -2.21 -1.83 2.25
N THR A 110 -3.04 -0.93 2.73
CA THR A 110 -4.48 -1.16 2.84
C THR A 110 -5.17 -0.81 1.52
N HIS A 111 -6.22 -1.52 1.18
CA HIS A 111 -6.95 -1.32 -0.07
C HIS A 111 -8.36 -1.93 0.03
N TYR A 112 -9.16 -1.74 -1.03
CA TYR A 112 -10.48 -2.36 -1.14
C TYR A 112 -10.42 -3.86 -0.84
N GLY A 113 -11.30 -4.31 0.05
CA GLY A 113 -11.38 -5.71 0.47
C GLY A 113 -10.54 -6.06 1.70
N ILE A 114 -9.84 -5.07 2.31
CA ILE A 114 -9.18 -5.23 3.62
C ILE A 114 -10.10 -4.64 4.69
N SER A 115 -10.56 -5.49 5.59
CA SER A 115 -11.40 -5.10 6.74
C SER A 115 -10.57 -4.75 7.97
N GLU A 116 -11.18 -4.15 8.99
CA GLU A 116 -10.54 -3.96 10.30
C GLU A 116 -10.11 -5.29 10.94
N GLN A 117 -10.88 -6.38 10.74
CA GLN A 117 -10.51 -7.69 11.26
C GLN A 117 -9.21 -8.18 10.61
N ASP A 118 -9.02 -7.97 9.30
CA ASP A 118 -7.78 -8.33 8.62
C ASP A 118 -6.58 -7.54 9.18
N ILE A 119 -6.81 -6.29 9.63
CA ILE A 119 -5.76 -5.50 10.30
C ILE A 119 -5.38 -6.11 11.65
N TYR A 120 -6.36 -6.52 12.48
CA TYR A 120 -6.07 -7.18 13.76
C TYR A 120 -5.36 -8.53 13.55
N ASP A 121 -5.76 -9.29 12.55
CA ASP A 121 -5.12 -10.56 12.21
C ASP A 121 -3.67 -10.32 11.74
N ALA A 122 -3.44 -9.32 10.90
CA ALA A 122 -2.10 -8.94 10.47
C ALA A 122 -1.21 -8.49 11.65
N LEU A 123 -1.74 -7.69 12.57
CA LEU A 123 -1.03 -7.28 13.79
C LEU A 123 -0.69 -8.46 14.68
N SER A 124 -1.59 -9.44 14.79
CA SER A 124 -1.35 -10.68 15.54
C SER A 124 -0.20 -11.48 14.94
N VAL A 125 -0.15 -11.59 13.60
CA VAL A 125 0.95 -12.25 12.89
C VAL A 125 2.27 -11.52 13.13
N VAL A 126 2.29 -10.19 12.96
CA VAL A 126 3.52 -9.40 13.20
C VAL A 126 3.99 -9.59 14.63
N LYS A 127 3.10 -9.50 15.60
CA LYS A 127 3.41 -9.72 17.02
C LYS A 127 4.03 -11.10 17.26
N SER A 128 3.41 -12.16 16.73
CA SER A 128 3.90 -13.52 16.90
C SER A 128 5.30 -13.72 16.33
N VAL A 129 5.61 -13.13 15.17
CA VAL A 129 6.93 -13.20 14.53
C VAL A 129 7.98 -12.39 15.28
N VAL A 130 7.61 -11.22 15.82
CA VAL A 130 8.52 -10.36 16.59
C VAL A 130 8.86 -10.99 17.95
N GLU A 131 7.87 -11.60 18.61
CA GLU A 131 8.04 -12.25 19.93
C GLU A 131 8.66 -13.67 19.84
N SER A 132 8.71 -14.26 18.65
CA SER A 132 9.39 -15.54 18.43
C SER A 132 10.89 -15.29 18.28
N ASN A 133 11.66 -15.65 19.27
CA ASN A 133 13.13 -15.62 19.25
C ASN A 133 13.70 -16.79 18.47
#